data_68a1f16f312d3634ad8edbe87f1e9860
#
_entry.id   68a1f16f312d3634ad8edbe87f1e9860
#
_cell.length_a   1.000
_cell.length_b   1.000
_cell.length_c   1.000
_cell.angle_alpha   90.00
_cell.angle_beta   90.00
_cell.angle_gamma   90.00
#
_symmetry.space_group_name_H-M   'P 1'
#
loop_
_entity.id
_entity.type
_entity.pdbx_description
1 polymer ?
#
loop_
_entity_poly.entity_id
_entity_poly.type
_entity_poly.pdbx_seq_one_letter_code
_entity_poly.pdbx_strand_id
1 'polypeptide(L)'
;MYILGINGNCLAASQDPAATLIKDNKIIVAAEEERFNKHKHSPGELPIKAVKYCFQEANIKIQDVDILAYYTDTYLNIKERLTKIFDFHFGHCPPIVLVDHHKSHAASAYYTSGFDDAIVLTMDVSGDGVSTKIYEGDGTKLHCIKYFQKPNSLGIFYSLITQFLGFQFGDQEYVAMGLSSYGKPNIDMSRILTITEDGYSFNTKLYDNQLTPGLFYKTRQERQYTDEMINILGKPRLNNEPVTQHYMDLAKSAQVQLEEAALSLLRYAKKHINSDNLCLAGGVALNCVMNSRLANSGLIKNVYVPPSAGDSGTSMGAALKVAVDNGYKFKGFLSPYLGPGFTDVQIKADLDLLKIKYSKTKPANYIKDMLPKGKIIGLFQGRMEFGARALGNRSILADPRDPKMKDKLNAFIKYREEFRPFAPSALMRSKDYFKDLIPSPYMTFVFDVLKKTIPAVTHMDNTSRVQTVEDNQNKYYYNTLKAFESETGIPTFLNTSLNVKGQPIVCTPKDALMTFYGSGMDSIVIGNYLIEK
;
A
#
# COMPACT_ATOMS: atom_id res chain seq x y z
N MET A 1 14.84 16.50 -18.95
CA MET A 1 13.41 16.33 -19.29
C MET A 1 12.61 16.11 -18.01
N TYR A 2 11.53 16.86 -17.81
CA TYR A 2 10.58 16.66 -16.73
C TYR A 2 9.37 15.87 -17.23
N ILE A 3 9.03 14.78 -16.56
CA ILE A 3 7.85 13.96 -16.85
C ILE A 3 6.97 13.95 -15.60
N LEU A 4 5.74 14.42 -15.76
CA LEU A 4 4.72 14.35 -14.73
C LEU A 4 3.82 13.13 -15.00
N GLY A 5 3.85 12.16 -14.12
CA GLY A 5 2.92 11.01 -14.15
C GLY A 5 1.76 11.24 -13.22
N ILE A 6 0.56 10.96 -13.68
CA ILE A 6 -0.65 11.03 -12.86
C ILE A 6 -1.54 9.82 -13.06
N ASN A 7 -2.26 9.46 -12.01
CA ASN A 7 -3.42 8.58 -12.07
C ASN A 7 -4.63 9.26 -11.43
N GLY A 8 -5.78 8.64 -11.53
CA GLY A 8 -7.04 9.20 -11.08
C GLY A 8 -7.94 9.61 -12.25
N ASN A 9 -9.24 9.71 -12.01
CA ASN A 9 -10.22 10.02 -13.04
C ASN A 9 -11.43 10.72 -12.41
N CYS A 10 -12.04 11.62 -13.14
CA CYS A 10 -13.31 12.27 -12.77
C CYS A 10 -14.53 11.33 -12.78
N LEU A 11 -14.35 10.06 -13.14
CA LEU A 11 -15.39 9.03 -13.10
C LEU A 11 -15.30 8.26 -11.78
N ALA A 12 -16.43 7.93 -11.19
CA ALA A 12 -16.57 7.43 -9.82
C ALA A 12 -15.84 6.10 -9.48
N ALA A 13 -15.27 5.40 -10.46
CA ALA A 13 -14.62 4.10 -10.27
C ALA A 13 -13.10 4.19 -9.98
N SER A 14 -12.47 5.33 -10.20
CA SER A 14 -11.03 5.52 -9.97
C SER A 14 -10.73 5.81 -8.50
N GLN A 15 -9.64 5.25 -7.99
CA GLN A 15 -9.19 5.41 -6.61
C GLN A 15 -7.72 5.78 -6.54
N ASP A 16 -7.32 6.24 -5.35
CA ASP A 16 -5.93 6.51 -4.99
C ASP A 16 -5.19 7.41 -5.99
N PRO A 17 -5.82 8.54 -6.43
CA PRO A 17 -5.16 9.45 -7.33
C PRO A 17 -3.86 9.97 -6.73
N ALA A 18 -2.82 10.01 -7.57
CA ALA A 18 -1.48 10.39 -7.16
C ALA A 18 -0.76 11.12 -8.31
N ALA A 19 0.27 11.85 -7.97
CA ALA A 19 1.19 12.47 -8.90
C ALA A 19 2.63 12.10 -8.59
N THR A 20 3.42 11.89 -9.65
CA THR A 20 4.86 11.60 -9.57
C THR A 20 5.59 12.48 -10.58
N LEU A 21 6.63 13.17 -10.15
CA LEU A 21 7.50 13.95 -11.03
C LEU A 21 8.87 13.28 -11.16
N ILE A 22 9.27 13.05 -12.40
CA ILE A 22 10.59 12.54 -12.77
C ILE A 22 11.36 13.65 -13.47
N LYS A 23 12.65 13.77 -13.16
CA LYS A 23 13.61 14.58 -13.91
C LYS A 23 14.70 13.66 -14.42
N ASP A 24 14.79 13.52 -15.75
CA ASP A 24 15.76 12.65 -16.40
C ASP A 24 15.66 11.20 -15.87
N ASN A 25 16.67 10.70 -15.18
CA ASN A 25 16.71 9.36 -14.58
C ASN A 25 16.43 9.34 -13.07
N LYS A 26 15.81 10.40 -12.52
CA LYS A 26 15.53 10.51 -11.06
C LYS A 26 14.07 10.76 -10.79
N ILE A 27 13.50 9.97 -9.87
CA ILE A 27 12.22 10.24 -9.24
C ILE A 27 12.44 11.35 -8.21
N ILE A 28 11.84 12.52 -8.41
CA ILE A 28 12.06 13.71 -7.57
C ILE A 28 11.08 13.74 -6.40
N VAL A 29 9.79 13.49 -6.70
CA VAL A 29 8.68 13.63 -5.76
C VAL A 29 7.51 12.78 -6.22
N ALA A 30 6.79 12.22 -5.25
CA ALA A 30 5.51 11.56 -5.47
C ALA A 30 4.60 11.73 -4.24
N ALA A 31 3.31 11.90 -4.47
CA ALA A 31 2.33 11.99 -3.39
C ALA A 31 0.94 11.60 -3.86
N GLU A 32 0.15 11.04 -2.95
CA GLU A 32 -1.27 10.74 -3.14
C GLU A 32 -2.12 11.97 -2.82
N GLU A 33 -3.22 12.17 -3.57
CA GLU A 33 -4.14 13.30 -3.41
C GLU A 33 -4.83 13.31 -2.04
N GLU A 34 -5.16 12.13 -1.50
CA GLU A 34 -5.81 11.96 -0.20
C GLU A 34 -5.03 12.61 0.96
N ARG A 35 -3.69 12.74 0.82
CA ARG A 35 -2.83 13.38 1.83
C ARG A 35 -3.14 14.88 1.97
N PHE A 36 -3.65 15.51 0.91
CA PHE A 36 -3.92 16.95 0.84
C PHE A 36 -5.40 17.31 1.01
N ASN A 37 -6.31 16.50 0.46
CA ASN A 37 -7.75 16.76 0.53
C ASN A 37 -8.43 16.15 1.75
N LYS A 38 -7.76 15.19 2.45
CA LYS A 38 -8.26 14.44 3.61
C LYS A 38 -9.42 13.51 3.30
N HIS A 39 -9.65 13.23 2.04
CA HIS A 39 -10.66 12.29 1.58
C HIS A 39 -9.96 10.95 1.26
N LYS A 40 -10.16 9.95 2.12
CA LYS A 40 -9.50 8.65 1.98
C LYS A 40 -9.83 8.02 0.63
N HIS A 41 -8.79 7.56 -0.09
CA HIS A 41 -8.82 7.07 -1.46
C HIS A 41 -9.24 8.08 -2.54
N SER A 42 -9.69 9.29 -2.20
CA SER A 42 -10.11 10.36 -3.13
C SER A 42 -10.85 9.85 -4.38
N PRO A 43 -11.92 9.03 -4.22
CA PRO A 43 -12.57 8.39 -5.37
C PRO A 43 -13.18 9.42 -6.32
N GLY A 44 -12.95 9.23 -7.64
CA GLY A 44 -13.49 10.12 -8.67
C GLY A 44 -12.78 11.47 -8.77
N GLU A 45 -11.59 11.61 -8.22
CA GLU A 45 -10.79 12.84 -8.26
C GLU A 45 -9.54 12.70 -9.14
N LEU A 46 -9.05 13.83 -9.64
CA LEU A 46 -7.71 13.95 -10.22
C LEU A 46 -6.74 14.52 -9.18
N PRO A 47 -5.45 14.20 -9.24
CA PRO A 47 -4.47 14.56 -8.22
C PRO A 47 -3.97 16.01 -8.31
N ILE A 48 -4.89 16.98 -8.35
CA ILE A 48 -4.56 18.40 -8.57
C ILE A 48 -3.69 18.99 -7.47
N LYS A 49 -3.96 18.65 -6.20
CA LYS A 49 -3.16 19.14 -5.07
C LYS A 49 -1.80 18.43 -5.02
N ALA A 50 -1.76 17.13 -5.32
CA ALA A 50 -0.51 16.39 -5.44
C ALA A 50 0.38 16.95 -6.57
N VAL A 51 -0.20 17.32 -7.73
CA VAL A 51 0.53 17.99 -8.82
C VAL A 51 1.08 19.34 -8.38
N LYS A 52 0.27 20.16 -7.70
CA LYS A 52 0.75 21.44 -7.14
C LYS A 52 1.91 21.24 -6.17
N TYR A 53 1.82 20.23 -5.31
CA TYR A 53 2.92 19.87 -4.43
C TYR A 53 4.18 19.45 -5.21
N CYS A 54 4.06 18.63 -6.26
CA CYS A 54 5.18 18.25 -7.10
C CYS A 54 5.92 19.48 -7.69
N PHE A 55 5.17 20.47 -8.15
CA PHE A 55 5.76 21.71 -8.68
C PHE A 55 6.43 22.55 -7.61
N GLN A 56 5.81 22.68 -6.43
CA GLN A 56 6.39 23.41 -5.31
C GLN A 56 7.70 22.78 -4.82
N GLU A 57 7.73 21.44 -4.67
CA GLU A 57 8.90 20.71 -4.19
C GLU A 57 10.07 20.77 -5.18
N ALA A 58 9.78 20.70 -6.49
CA ALA A 58 10.78 20.78 -7.53
C ALA A 58 11.16 22.22 -7.93
N ASN A 59 10.45 23.23 -7.39
CA ASN A 59 10.56 24.65 -7.74
C ASN A 59 10.44 24.90 -9.25
N ILE A 60 9.40 24.33 -9.87
CA ILE A 60 9.08 24.44 -11.30
C ILE A 60 7.64 24.89 -11.52
N LYS A 61 7.33 25.25 -12.77
CA LYS A 61 5.97 25.53 -13.25
C LYS A 61 5.54 24.46 -14.26
N ILE A 62 4.26 24.44 -14.60
CA ILE A 62 3.72 23.50 -15.60
C ILE A 62 4.40 23.63 -16.96
N GLN A 63 4.85 24.84 -17.33
CA GLN A 63 5.57 25.11 -18.58
C GLN A 63 6.95 24.44 -18.66
N ASP A 64 7.49 24.03 -17.52
CA ASP A 64 8.76 23.30 -17.44
C ASP A 64 8.60 21.78 -17.64
N VAL A 65 7.33 21.29 -17.65
CA VAL A 65 7.01 19.88 -17.83
C VAL A 65 6.96 19.54 -19.31
N ASP A 66 7.81 18.63 -19.74
CA ASP A 66 7.89 18.21 -21.15
C ASP A 66 6.76 17.25 -21.55
N ILE A 67 6.36 16.34 -20.65
CA ILE A 67 5.34 15.30 -20.91
C ILE A 67 4.49 15.06 -19.68
N LEU A 68 3.16 14.98 -19.91
CA LEU A 68 2.17 14.45 -18.97
C LEU A 68 1.90 12.98 -19.31
N ALA A 69 2.35 12.06 -18.46
CA ALA A 69 2.10 10.63 -18.58
C ALA A 69 0.84 10.25 -17.80
N TYR A 70 -0.11 9.59 -18.45
CA TYR A 70 -1.38 9.19 -17.85
C TYR A 70 -1.57 7.67 -17.92
N TYR A 71 -2.05 7.07 -16.85
CA TYR A 71 -1.99 5.64 -16.51
C TYR A 71 -3.00 4.72 -17.20
N THR A 72 -3.81 5.20 -18.15
CA THR A 72 -4.85 4.42 -18.86
C THR A 72 -5.03 4.94 -20.27
N ASP A 73 -5.38 4.09 -21.21
CA ASP A 73 -5.54 4.43 -22.63
C ASP A 73 -6.94 4.14 -23.19
N THR A 74 -7.86 3.59 -22.38
CA THR A 74 -9.18 3.12 -22.85
C THR A 74 -10.32 4.13 -22.74
N TYR A 75 -10.15 5.23 -22.01
CA TYR A 75 -11.22 6.22 -21.87
C TYR A 75 -11.34 7.13 -23.09
N LEU A 76 -12.54 7.17 -23.67
CA LEU A 76 -12.84 8.08 -24.79
C LEU A 76 -12.61 9.54 -24.37
N ASN A 77 -12.01 10.33 -25.26
CA ASN A 77 -11.75 11.76 -25.09
C ASN A 77 -10.93 12.14 -23.86
N ILE A 78 -10.16 11.18 -23.28
CA ILE A 78 -9.40 11.45 -22.05
C ILE A 78 -8.36 12.55 -22.25
N LYS A 79 -7.68 12.60 -23.39
CA LYS A 79 -6.69 13.65 -23.67
C LYS A 79 -7.35 15.04 -23.67
N GLU A 80 -8.49 15.18 -24.34
CA GLU A 80 -9.24 16.45 -24.39
C GLU A 80 -9.70 16.89 -22.99
N ARG A 81 -10.20 15.94 -22.17
CA ARG A 81 -10.61 16.22 -20.78
C ARG A 81 -9.44 16.66 -19.94
N LEU A 82 -8.33 15.95 -19.99
CA LEU A 82 -7.12 16.30 -19.25
C LEU A 82 -6.59 17.67 -19.69
N THR A 83 -6.55 17.95 -21.00
CA THR A 83 -6.15 19.26 -21.52
C THR A 83 -6.99 20.38 -20.90
N LYS A 84 -8.32 20.28 -20.97
CA LYS A 84 -9.21 21.31 -20.39
C LYS A 84 -9.01 21.48 -18.87
N ILE A 85 -8.81 20.40 -18.13
CA ILE A 85 -8.61 20.43 -16.69
C ILE A 85 -7.25 21.05 -16.34
N PHE A 86 -6.19 20.68 -17.06
CA PHE A 86 -4.86 21.24 -16.82
C PHE A 86 -4.78 22.73 -17.23
N ASP A 87 -5.39 23.10 -18.34
CA ASP A 87 -5.52 24.50 -18.74
C ASP A 87 -6.25 25.33 -17.68
N PHE A 88 -7.35 24.79 -17.13
CA PHE A 88 -8.11 25.46 -16.08
C PHE A 88 -7.31 25.63 -14.77
N HIS A 89 -6.61 24.60 -14.32
CA HIS A 89 -5.91 24.63 -13.02
C HIS A 89 -4.51 25.24 -13.07
N PHE A 90 -3.84 25.15 -14.22
CA PHE A 90 -2.41 25.50 -14.38
C PHE A 90 -2.11 26.44 -15.55
N GLY A 91 -3.12 26.75 -16.38
CA GLY A 91 -2.98 27.65 -17.54
C GLY A 91 -2.27 27.02 -18.75
N HIS A 92 -1.91 25.75 -18.69
CA HIS A 92 -1.25 25.00 -19.77
C HIS A 92 -1.37 23.50 -19.51
N CYS A 93 -1.46 22.71 -20.59
CA CYS A 93 -1.35 21.26 -20.54
C CYS A 93 -0.15 20.78 -21.39
N PRO A 94 0.82 20.09 -20.81
CA PRO A 94 1.91 19.46 -21.58
C PRO A 94 1.38 18.39 -22.55
N PRO A 95 2.17 17.98 -23.55
CA PRO A 95 1.86 16.84 -24.42
C PRO A 95 1.52 15.59 -23.60
N ILE A 96 0.37 14.95 -23.90
CA ILE A 96 -0.13 13.81 -23.12
C ILE A 96 0.26 12.50 -23.80
N VAL A 97 0.93 11.63 -23.02
CA VAL A 97 1.21 10.23 -23.38
C VAL A 97 0.34 9.31 -22.49
N LEU A 98 -0.47 8.46 -23.12
CA LEU A 98 -1.27 7.47 -22.43
C LEU A 98 -0.47 6.17 -22.32
N VAL A 99 -0.53 5.53 -21.14
CA VAL A 99 0.14 4.26 -20.84
C VAL A 99 -0.90 3.28 -20.32
N ASP A 100 -0.98 2.08 -20.89
CA ASP A 100 -1.88 1.02 -20.42
C ASP A 100 -1.76 0.83 -18.90
N HIS A 101 -2.89 0.61 -18.23
CA HIS A 101 -2.99 0.54 -16.76
C HIS A 101 -2.05 -0.53 -16.18
N HIS A 102 -2.14 -1.78 -16.67
CA HIS A 102 -1.28 -2.86 -16.20
C HIS A 102 0.20 -2.65 -16.57
N LYS A 103 0.48 -1.99 -17.68
CA LYS A 103 1.85 -1.61 -18.04
C LYS A 103 2.39 -0.55 -17.09
N SER A 104 1.54 0.38 -16.63
CA SER A 104 1.90 1.34 -15.57
C SER A 104 2.22 0.63 -14.25
N HIS A 105 1.40 -0.34 -13.82
CA HIS A 105 1.73 -1.19 -12.68
C HIS A 105 3.04 -1.96 -12.87
N ALA A 106 3.22 -2.61 -14.01
CA ALA A 106 4.44 -3.38 -14.29
C ALA A 106 5.69 -2.49 -14.30
N ALA A 107 5.59 -1.30 -14.89
CA ALA A 107 6.68 -0.32 -14.93
C ALA A 107 7.05 0.19 -13.53
N SER A 108 6.06 0.45 -12.67
CA SER A 108 6.29 0.88 -11.29
C SER A 108 7.07 -0.16 -10.48
N ALA A 109 6.81 -1.45 -10.68
CA ALA A 109 7.52 -2.53 -10.00
C ALA A 109 8.86 -2.85 -10.67
N TYR A 110 8.87 -3.09 -11.97
CA TYR A 110 10.06 -3.56 -12.66
C TYR A 110 11.19 -2.54 -12.70
N TYR A 111 10.92 -1.30 -13.12
CA TYR A 111 11.97 -0.29 -13.25
C TYR A 111 12.46 0.26 -11.90
N THR A 112 11.77 -0.07 -10.80
CA THR A 112 12.22 0.28 -9.44
C THR A 112 12.77 -0.91 -8.65
N SER A 113 12.78 -2.12 -9.22
CA SER A 113 13.30 -3.32 -8.56
C SER A 113 14.83 -3.40 -8.54
N GLY A 114 15.48 -2.82 -9.54
CA GLY A 114 16.91 -2.99 -9.79
C GLY A 114 17.28 -4.29 -10.50
N PHE A 115 16.29 -5.08 -10.96
CA PHE A 115 16.52 -6.32 -11.72
C PHE A 115 16.74 -6.01 -13.21
N ASP A 116 17.69 -6.70 -13.84
CA ASP A 116 17.89 -6.63 -15.28
C ASP A 116 16.87 -7.46 -16.06
N ASP A 117 16.42 -8.56 -15.46
CA ASP A 117 15.34 -9.43 -15.95
C ASP A 117 14.38 -9.79 -14.81
N ALA A 118 13.09 -9.98 -15.11
CA ALA A 118 12.11 -10.44 -14.13
C ALA A 118 10.85 -11.00 -14.78
N ILE A 119 10.18 -11.92 -14.07
CA ILE A 119 8.75 -12.14 -14.20
C ILE A 119 8.03 -10.98 -13.52
N VAL A 120 7.06 -10.34 -14.20
CA VAL A 120 6.27 -9.27 -13.60
C VAL A 120 4.80 -9.67 -13.62
N LEU A 121 4.21 -9.86 -12.44
CA LEU A 121 2.80 -10.15 -12.27
C LEU A 121 2.07 -8.89 -11.81
N THR A 122 1.11 -8.45 -12.60
CA THR A 122 0.19 -7.37 -12.22
C THR A 122 -1.20 -7.94 -11.99
N MET A 123 -1.72 -7.83 -10.77
CA MET A 123 -2.99 -8.42 -10.34
C MET A 123 -3.86 -7.36 -9.67
N ASP A 124 -5.01 -7.11 -10.24
CA ASP A 124 -5.90 -6.05 -9.79
C ASP A 124 -7.37 -6.46 -9.83
N VAL A 125 -8.25 -5.56 -9.41
CA VAL A 125 -9.70 -5.68 -9.65
C VAL A 125 -9.96 -5.53 -11.15
N SER A 126 -9.51 -4.44 -11.74
CA SER A 126 -9.59 -4.17 -13.18
C SER A 126 -8.92 -2.86 -13.57
N GLY A 127 -8.16 -2.84 -14.66
CA GLY A 127 -7.71 -1.65 -15.36
C GLY A 127 -7.70 -1.89 -16.87
N ASP A 128 -8.22 -0.96 -17.65
CA ASP A 128 -8.34 -1.07 -19.13
C ASP A 128 -9.00 -2.38 -19.61
N GLY A 129 -10.04 -2.86 -18.87
CA GLY A 129 -10.76 -4.10 -19.17
C GLY A 129 -10.02 -5.39 -18.80
N VAL A 130 -8.84 -5.30 -18.25
CA VAL A 130 -7.97 -6.42 -17.84
C VAL A 130 -7.85 -6.46 -16.32
N SER A 131 -7.69 -7.65 -15.74
CA SER A 131 -7.55 -7.86 -14.30
C SER A 131 -6.17 -8.37 -13.88
N THR A 132 -5.49 -9.10 -14.76
CA THR A 132 -4.19 -9.69 -14.50
C THR A 132 -3.38 -9.72 -15.79
N LYS A 133 -2.11 -9.33 -15.72
CA LYS A 133 -1.13 -9.53 -16.80
C LYS A 133 0.15 -10.18 -16.27
N ILE A 134 0.74 -11.02 -17.10
CA ILE A 134 2.06 -11.59 -16.92
C ILE A 134 2.98 -10.93 -17.95
N TYR A 135 4.05 -10.30 -17.48
CA TYR A 135 5.06 -9.73 -18.35
C TYR A 135 6.42 -10.40 -18.12
N GLU A 136 7.18 -10.48 -19.18
CA GLU A 136 8.63 -10.62 -19.14
C GLU A 136 9.25 -9.22 -19.14
N GLY A 137 10.02 -8.91 -18.11
CA GLY A 137 10.89 -7.75 -18.05
C GLY A 137 12.29 -8.14 -18.53
N ASP A 138 12.80 -7.43 -19.53
CA ASP A 138 14.17 -7.61 -20.07
C ASP A 138 14.78 -6.24 -20.37
N GLY A 139 15.74 -5.82 -19.57
CA GLY A 139 16.40 -4.51 -19.66
C GLY A 139 15.41 -3.35 -19.56
N THR A 140 15.08 -2.73 -20.69
CA THR A 140 14.10 -1.63 -20.77
C THR A 140 12.73 -2.06 -21.28
N LYS A 141 12.56 -3.34 -21.61
CA LYS A 141 11.35 -3.85 -22.25
C LYS A 141 10.42 -4.55 -21.26
N LEU A 142 9.13 -4.45 -21.53
CA LEU A 142 8.07 -5.18 -20.84
C LEU A 142 7.21 -5.87 -21.91
N HIS A 143 7.38 -7.19 -22.07
CA HIS A 143 6.65 -8.02 -23.02
C HIS A 143 5.50 -8.74 -22.32
N CYS A 144 4.26 -8.47 -22.74
CA CYS A 144 3.08 -9.16 -22.20
C CYS A 144 3.02 -10.58 -22.78
N ILE A 145 3.07 -11.58 -21.89
CA ILE A 145 3.00 -13.01 -22.25
C ILE A 145 1.56 -13.53 -22.18
N LYS A 146 0.81 -13.07 -21.16
CA LYS A 146 -0.57 -13.50 -20.93
C LYS A 146 -1.36 -12.44 -20.19
N TYR A 147 -2.68 -12.44 -20.40
CA TYR A 147 -3.60 -11.58 -19.66
C TYR A 147 -4.94 -12.27 -19.40
N PHE A 148 -5.64 -11.78 -18.38
CA PHE A 148 -7.00 -12.20 -17.99
C PHE A 148 -7.93 -10.99 -18.07
N GLN A 149 -9.03 -11.15 -18.78
CA GLN A 149 -10.02 -10.08 -18.95
C GLN A 149 -10.98 -10.04 -17.76
N LYS A 150 -11.44 -8.84 -17.40
CA LYS A 150 -12.59 -8.66 -16.49
C LYS A 150 -13.84 -9.33 -17.10
N PRO A 151 -14.69 -10.00 -16.31
CA PRO A 151 -14.68 -10.07 -14.84
C PRO A 151 -13.88 -11.25 -14.23
N ASN A 152 -13.09 -12.02 -15.01
CA ASN A 152 -12.21 -13.05 -14.47
C ASN A 152 -11.05 -12.38 -13.70
N SER A 153 -11.21 -12.16 -12.38
CA SER A 153 -10.33 -11.31 -11.57
C SER A 153 -10.12 -11.85 -10.16
N LEU A 154 -8.85 -11.92 -9.73
CA LEU A 154 -8.47 -12.22 -8.34
C LEU A 154 -8.88 -11.09 -7.39
N GLY A 155 -8.80 -9.84 -7.84
CA GLY A 155 -9.25 -8.69 -7.06
C GLY A 155 -10.76 -8.74 -6.82
N ILE A 156 -11.59 -9.00 -7.86
CA ILE A 156 -13.03 -9.17 -7.71
C ILE A 156 -13.34 -10.34 -6.77
N PHE A 157 -12.70 -11.50 -6.96
CA PHE A 157 -12.87 -12.65 -6.09
C PHE A 157 -12.67 -12.27 -4.61
N TYR A 158 -11.53 -11.65 -4.29
CA TYR A 158 -11.20 -11.33 -2.91
C TYR A 158 -12.07 -10.22 -2.33
N SER A 159 -12.45 -9.23 -3.14
CA SER A 159 -13.39 -8.16 -2.74
C SER A 159 -14.81 -8.68 -2.48
N LEU A 160 -15.30 -9.65 -3.28
CA LEU A 160 -16.60 -10.28 -3.03
C LEU A 160 -16.61 -11.07 -1.72
N ILE A 161 -15.56 -11.84 -1.44
CA ILE A 161 -15.41 -12.52 -0.15
C ILE A 161 -15.35 -11.49 0.99
N THR A 162 -14.61 -10.40 0.81
CA THR A 162 -14.54 -9.30 1.79
C THR A 162 -15.94 -8.75 2.10
N GLN A 163 -16.75 -8.50 1.07
CA GLN A 163 -18.12 -8.02 1.26
C GLN A 163 -19.03 -9.08 1.88
N PHE A 164 -18.88 -10.35 1.51
CA PHE A 164 -19.62 -11.46 2.10
C PHE A 164 -19.33 -11.62 3.61
N LEU A 165 -18.12 -11.27 4.04
CA LEU A 165 -17.70 -11.19 5.44
C LEU A 165 -18.24 -9.93 6.15
N GLY A 166 -19.06 -9.10 5.50
CA GLY A 166 -19.66 -7.88 6.05
C GLY A 166 -18.71 -6.68 6.11
N PHE A 167 -17.65 -6.68 5.30
CA PHE A 167 -16.72 -5.56 5.15
C PHE A 167 -16.97 -4.84 3.81
N GLN A 168 -16.31 -3.69 3.59
CA GLN A 168 -16.54 -2.90 2.39
C GLN A 168 -15.79 -3.46 1.18
N PHE A 169 -16.49 -3.67 0.07
CA PHE A 169 -15.93 -4.08 -1.23
C PHE A 169 -14.97 -3.01 -1.77
N GLY A 170 -13.77 -3.43 -2.19
CA GLY A 170 -12.78 -2.55 -2.83
C GLY A 170 -12.13 -1.52 -1.90
N ASP A 171 -12.19 -1.73 -0.57
CA ASP A 171 -11.53 -0.88 0.44
C ASP A 171 -11.00 -1.69 1.65
N GLN A 172 -11.69 -2.77 2.06
CA GLN A 172 -11.40 -3.45 3.32
C GLN A 172 -10.85 -4.88 3.15
N GLU A 173 -10.26 -5.21 2.01
CA GLU A 173 -9.61 -6.49 1.74
C GLU A 173 -8.51 -6.82 2.76
N TYR A 174 -7.82 -5.80 3.25
CA TYR A 174 -6.82 -5.95 4.31
C TYR A 174 -7.42 -6.38 5.66
N VAL A 175 -8.73 -6.17 5.88
CA VAL A 175 -9.45 -6.65 7.08
C VAL A 175 -9.70 -8.14 6.94
N ALA A 176 -10.20 -8.59 5.77
CA ALA A 176 -10.38 -10.01 5.46
C ALA A 176 -9.05 -10.78 5.52
N MET A 177 -7.95 -10.21 4.99
CA MET A 177 -6.60 -10.77 5.12
C MET A 177 -6.17 -10.91 6.60
N GLY A 178 -6.42 -9.90 7.43
CA GLY A 178 -6.13 -9.97 8.87
C GLY A 178 -6.97 -11.03 9.59
N LEU A 179 -8.24 -11.17 9.20
CA LEU A 179 -9.16 -12.17 9.77
C LEU A 179 -8.74 -13.61 9.42
N SER A 180 -8.14 -13.82 8.26
CA SER A 180 -7.71 -15.15 7.80
C SER A 180 -6.71 -15.83 8.74
N SER A 181 -5.98 -15.06 9.57
CA SER A 181 -5.05 -15.63 10.57
C SER A 181 -5.73 -16.37 11.72
N TYR A 182 -7.05 -16.21 11.88
CA TYR A 182 -7.87 -16.84 12.93
C TYR A 182 -8.60 -18.10 12.45
N GLY A 183 -8.65 -18.35 11.15
CA GLY A 183 -9.42 -19.41 10.54
C GLY A 183 -8.62 -20.65 10.13
N LYS A 184 -9.37 -21.68 9.70
CA LYS A 184 -8.85 -22.91 9.08
C LYS A 184 -9.34 -23.01 7.64
N PRO A 185 -8.54 -23.54 6.68
CA PRO A 185 -8.90 -23.63 5.27
C PRO A 185 -9.74 -24.89 5.00
N ASN A 186 -10.97 -24.94 5.55
CA ASN A 186 -11.87 -26.11 5.51
C ASN A 186 -13.12 -25.90 4.64
N ILE A 187 -13.24 -24.72 3.96
CA ILE A 187 -14.35 -24.43 3.05
C ILE A 187 -13.84 -24.54 1.61
N ASP A 188 -14.52 -25.37 0.80
CA ASP A 188 -14.16 -25.53 -0.62
C ASP A 188 -14.50 -24.28 -1.42
N MET A 189 -13.47 -23.65 -2.00
CA MET A 189 -13.55 -22.47 -2.86
C MET A 189 -13.54 -22.79 -4.35
N SER A 190 -13.45 -24.06 -4.74
CA SER A 190 -13.27 -24.46 -6.16
C SER A 190 -14.43 -24.03 -7.06
N ARG A 191 -15.65 -23.95 -6.52
CA ARG A 191 -16.86 -23.48 -7.22
C ARG A 191 -16.87 -21.95 -7.45
N ILE A 192 -16.03 -21.22 -6.74
CA ILE A 192 -15.91 -19.75 -6.79
C ILE A 192 -14.70 -19.36 -7.64
N LEU A 193 -13.55 -19.94 -7.35
CA LEU A 193 -12.28 -19.72 -8.04
C LEU A 193 -11.62 -21.07 -8.32
N THR A 194 -11.62 -21.50 -9.55
CA THR A 194 -10.97 -22.74 -9.97
C THR A 194 -9.51 -22.45 -10.33
N ILE A 195 -8.58 -23.27 -9.81
CA ILE A 195 -7.17 -23.22 -10.20
C ILE A 195 -7.00 -23.98 -11.52
N THR A 196 -6.35 -23.37 -12.51
CA THR A 196 -6.04 -23.94 -13.81
C THR A 196 -4.54 -24.10 -14.00
N GLU A 197 -4.06 -24.88 -14.96
CA GLU A 197 -2.63 -25.04 -15.23
C GLU A 197 -1.93 -23.73 -15.63
N ASP A 198 -2.70 -22.80 -16.16
CA ASP A 198 -2.24 -21.54 -16.72
C ASP A 198 -2.67 -20.32 -15.87
N GLY A 199 -3.17 -20.57 -14.65
CA GLY A 199 -3.57 -19.53 -13.69
C GLY A 199 -4.85 -19.88 -12.93
N TYR A 200 -5.98 -19.27 -13.30
CA TYR A 200 -7.24 -19.41 -12.59
C TYR A 200 -8.46 -19.13 -13.49
N SER A 201 -9.62 -19.57 -13.04
CA SER A 201 -10.92 -19.22 -13.60
C SER A 201 -11.87 -18.83 -12.47
N PHE A 202 -12.29 -17.56 -12.44
CA PHE A 202 -13.28 -17.06 -11.49
C PHE A 202 -14.69 -17.32 -12.06
N ASN A 203 -15.61 -17.82 -11.22
CA ASN A 203 -17.00 -17.98 -11.58
C ASN A 203 -17.70 -16.61 -11.66
N THR A 204 -17.73 -16.05 -12.85
CA THR A 204 -18.22 -14.69 -13.12
C THR A 204 -19.71 -14.51 -12.85
N LYS A 205 -20.51 -15.60 -12.76
CA LYS A 205 -21.94 -15.55 -12.39
C LYS A 205 -22.16 -15.13 -10.94
N LEU A 206 -21.13 -15.20 -10.11
CA LEU A 206 -21.19 -14.79 -8.70
C LEU A 206 -21.06 -13.28 -8.52
N TYR A 207 -20.62 -12.56 -9.54
CA TYR A 207 -20.43 -11.11 -9.51
C TYR A 207 -21.58 -10.40 -10.21
N ASP A 208 -22.31 -9.59 -9.46
CA ASP A 208 -23.37 -8.75 -10.00
C ASP A 208 -22.78 -7.45 -10.57
N ASN A 209 -22.39 -7.50 -11.83
CA ASN A 209 -21.81 -6.39 -12.58
C ASN A 209 -22.87 -5.56 -13.32
N GLN A 210 -24.12 -5.53 -12.83
CA GLN A 210 -25.16 -4.77 -13.51
C GLN A 210 -24.96 -3.27 -13.33
N LEU A 211 -25.10 -2.53 -14.44
CA LEU A 211 -25.18 -1.08 -14.42
C LEU A 211 -26.52 -0.69 -13.79
N THR A 212 -26.48 0.08 -12.71
CA THR A 212 -27.69 0.64 -12.12
C THR A 212 -28.19 1.78 -13.01
N PRO A 213 -29.47 1.80 -13.46
CA PRO A 213 -30.01 2.91 -14.22
C PRO A 213 -29.81 4.24 -13.49
N GLY A 214 -29.17 5.22 -14.16
CA GLY A 214 -28.84 6.53 -13.58
C GLY A 214 -27.55 6.62 -12.79
N LEU A 215 -26.93 5.48 -12.45
CA LEU A 215 -25.57 5.39 -11.91
C LEU A 215 -24.76 4.48 -12.82
N PHE A 216 -23.63 4.94 -13.30
CA PHE A 216 -22.77 4.14 -14.20
C PHE A 216 -22.16 2.91 -13.53
N TYR A 217 -22.21 2.82 -12.18
CA TYR A 217 -21.71 1.70 -11.38
C TYR A 217 -22.51 1.58 -10.08
N LYS A 218 -22.68 0.34 -9.59
CA LYS A 218 -23.10 0.11 -8.21
C LYS A 218 -22.11 0.76 -7.25
N THR A 219 -22.63 1.38 -6.22
CA THR A 219 -21.77 1.89 -5.14
C THR A 219 -21.14 0.70 -4.39
N ARG A 220 -20.00 0.90 -3.75
CA ARG A 220 -19.33 -0.12 -2.96
C ARG A 220 -20.14 -0.59 -1.74
N GLN A 221 -21.16 0.16 -1.36
CA GLN A 221 -22.07 -0.17 -0.27
C GLN A 221 -23.17 -1.13 -0.72
N GLU A 222 -23.50 -1.17 -2.02
CA GLU A 222 -24.48 -2.10 -2.58
C GLU A 222 -23.89 -3.50 -2.70
N ARG A 223 -24.73 -4.52 -2.55
CA ARG A 223 -24.35 -5.91 -2.69
C ARG A 223 -23.81 -6.18 -4.10
N GLN A 224 -22.57 -6.66 -4.19
CA GLN A 224 -21.87 -6.96 -5.44
C GLN A 224 -21.90 -8.46 -5.79
N TYR A 225 -22.24 -9.34 -4.85
CA TYR A 225 -22.38 -10.78 -5.09
C TYR A 225 -23.83 -11.17 -5.34
N THR A 226 -24.04 -12.27 -6.08
CA THR A 226 -25.35 -12.80 -6.46
C THR A 226 -25.90 -13.79 -5.41
N ASP A 227 -27.17 -14.18 -5.56
CA ASP A 227 -27.78 -15.22 -4.72
C ASP A 227 -27.11 -16.59 -4.91
N GLU A 228 -26.53 -16.86 -6.08
CA GLU A 228 -25.75 -18.09 -6.30
C GLU A 228 -24.56 -18.19 -5.33
N MET A 229 -23.90 -17.06 -5.00
CA MET A 229 -22.83 -17.07 -4.00
C MET A 229 -23.37 -17.42 -2.60
N ILE A 230 -24.58 -16.94 -2.25
CA ILE A 230 -25.23 -17.30 -0.98
C ILE A 230 -25.54 -18.80 -0.96
N ASN A 231 -26.01 -19.38 -2.07
CA ASN A 231 -26.29 -20.81 -2.17
C ASN A 231 -25.02 -21.67 -2.01
N ILE A 232 -23.85 -21.13 -2.36
CA ILE A 232 -22.56 -21.84 -2.22
C ILE A 232 -21.99 -21.71 -0.80
N LEU A 233 -21.99 -20.49 -0.25
CA LEU A 233 -21.26 -20.15 0.99
C LEU A 233 -22.16 -20.07 2.23
N GLY A 234 -23.48 -20.11 2.07
CA GLY A 234 -24.42 -19.91 3.16
C GLY A 234 -24.75 -18.44 3.43
N LYS A 235 -25.16 -18.12 4.64
CA LYS A 235 -25.55 -16.76 5.03
C LYS A 235 -24.36 -15.80 5.05
N PRO A 236 -24.42 -14.63 4.37
CA PRO A 236 -23.40 -13.58 4.50
C PRO A 236 -23.50 -12.92 5.89
N ARG A 237 -22.36 -12.47 6.43
CA ARG A 237 -22.34 -11.70 7.69
C ARG A 237 -22.79 -10.27 7.46
N LEU A 238 -23.68 -9.79 8.30
CA LEU A 238 -24.01 -8.36 8.35
C LEU A 238 -22.94 -7.59 9.16
N ASN A 239 -22.73 -6.32 8.84
CA ASN A 239 -21.66 -5.51 9.44
C ASN A 239 -21.73 -5.44 10.99
N ASN A 240 -22.93 -5.51 11.57
CA ASN A 240 -23.18 -5.47 13.02
C ASN A 240 -23.22 -6.85 13.69
N GLU A 241 -23.12 -7.94 12.93
CA GLU A 241 -23.09 -9.30 13.49
C GLU A 241 -21.68 -9.66 13.97
N PRO A 242 -21.55 -10.51 15.02
CA PRO A 242 -20.27 -10.97 15.49
C PRO A 242 -19.55 -11.80 14.43
N VAL A 243 -18.21 -11.74 14.44
CA VAL A 243 -17.38 -12.61 13.61
C VAL A 243 -17.27 -13.98 14.27
N THR A 244 -17.94 -14.99 13.70
CA THR A 244 -17.89 -16.38 14.19
C THR A 244 -16.73 -17.16 13.55
N GLN A 245 -16.46 -18.37 14.08
CA GLN A 245 -15.43 -19.25 13.52
C GLN A 245 -15.67 -19.58 12.03
N HIS A 246 -16.94 -19.74 11.62
CA HIS A 246 -17.28 -19.96 10.22
C HIS A 246 -16.76 -18.84 9.29
N TYR A 247 -16.92 -17.57 9.69
CA TYR A 247 -16.43 -16.43 8.88
C TYR A 247 -14.89 -16.30 8.92
N MET A 248 -14.25 -16.72 10.00
CA MET A 248 -12.79 -16.83 10.07
C MET A 248 -12.28 -17.91 9.12
N ASP A 249 -12.93 -19.07 9.09
CA ASP A 249 -12.60 -20.19 8.21
C ASP A 249 -12.85 -19.84 6.74
N LEU A 250 -13.91 -19.09 6.46
CA LEU A 250 -14.19 -18.56 5.12
C LEU A 250 -13.08 -17.60 4.64
N ALA A 251 -12.65 -16.67 5.51
CA ALA A 251 -11.57 -15.76 5.21
C ALA A 251 -10.26 -16.52 4.94
N LYS A 252 -9.94 -17.56 5.74
CA LYS A 252 -8.73 -18.39 5.54
C LYS A 252 -8.81 -19.22 4.27
N SER A 253 -9.94 -19.83 3.98
CA SER A 253 -10.13 -20.63 2.76
C SER A 253 -9.97 -19.78 1.50
N ALA A 254 -10.54 -18.56 1.51
CA ALA A 254 -10.38 -17.62 0.41
C ALA A 254 -8.92 -17.12 0.26
N GLN A 255 -8.23 -16.90 1.38
CA GLN A 255 -6.81 -16.51 1.36
C GLN A 255 -5.95 -17.61 0.72
N VAL A 256 -6.14 -18.86 1.12
CA VAL A 256 -5.41 -20.02 0.54
C VAL A 256 -5.73 -20.16 -0.96
N GLN A 257 -6.99 -19.98 -1.36
CA GLN A 257 -7.37 -20.06 -2.76
C GLN A 257 -6.73 -18.96 -3.62
N LEU A 258 -6.62 -17.73 -3.09
CA LEU A 258 -5.90 -16.63 -3.73
C LEU A 258 -4.41 -16.97 -3.90
N GLU A 259 -3.78 -17.53 -2.86
CA GLU A 259 -2.37 -17.94 -2.87
C GLU A 259 -2.10 -19.02 -3.92
N GLU A 260 -2.95 -20.03 -4.03
CA GLU A 260 -2.80 -21.10 -5.02
C GLU A 260 -3.04 -20.58 -6.46
N ALA A 261 -3.97 -19.63 -6.66
CA ALA A 261 -4.15 -18.97 -7.95
C ALA A 261 -2.89 -18.20 -8.37
N ALA A 262 -2.32 -17.43 -7.46
CA ALA A 262 -1.10 -16.67 -7.70
C ALA A 262 0.12 -17.60 -7.96
N LEU A 263 0.22 -18.72 -7.23
CA LEU A 263 1.23 -19.76 -7.48
C LEU A 263 1.08 -20.40 -8.86
N SER A 264 -0.15 -20.67 -9.30
CA SER A 264 -0.39 -21.21 -10.64
C SER A 264 0.05 -20.22 -11.73
N LEU A 265 -0.25 -18.91 -11.58
CA LEU A 265 0.27 -17.87 -12.46
C LEU A 265 1.80 -17.86 -12.51
N LEU A 266 2.45 -17.98 -11.36
CA LEU A 266 3.92 -18.02 -11.28
C LEU A 266 4.49 -19.28 -11.93
N ARG A 267 3.89 -20.46 -11.71
CA ARG A 267 4.30 -21.71 -12.38
C ARG A 267 4.17 -21.61 -13.90
N TYR A 268 3.07 -21.02 -14.37
CA TYR A 268 2.89 -20.76 -15.80
C TYR A 268 3.97 -19.81 -16.32
N ALA A 269 4.20 -18.69 -15.63
CA ALA A 269 5.22 -17.70 -16.03
C ALA A 269 6.61 -18.33 -16.12
N LYS A 270 7.01 -19.16 -15.13
CA LYS A 270 8.31 -19.87 -15.12
C LYS A 270 8.50 -20.85 -16.28
N LYS A 271 7.42 -21.37 -16.87
CA LYS A 271 7.52 -22.23 -18.09
C LYS A 271 7.88 -21.41 -19.33
N HIS A 272 7.59 -20.10 -19.34
CA HIS A 272 7.72 -19.24 -20.52
C HIS A 272 8.82 -18.18 -20.38
N ILE A 273 9.21 -17.85 -19.15
CA ILE A 273 10.16 -16.79 -18.84
C ILE A 273 11.30 -17.37 -17.99
N ASN A 274 12.52 -17.24 -18.49
CA ASN A 274 13.71 -17.72 -17.78
C ASN A 274 14.27 -16.61 -16.87
N SER A 275 13.64 -16.39 -15.71
CA SER A 275 14.13 -15.47 -14.68
C SER A 275 13.90 -16.04 -13.29
N ASP A 276 14.82 -15.76 -12.37
CA ASP A 276 14.70 -16.07 -10.94
C ASP A 276 14.17 -14.89 -10.12
N ASN A 277 13.83 -13.78 -10.79
CA ASN A 277 13.33 -12.55 -10.17
C ASN A 277 11.84 -12.39 -10.44
N LEU A 278 11.08 -11.96 -9.41
CA LEU A 278 9.65 -11.69 -9.49
C LEU A 278 9.36 -10.26 -9.03
N CYS A 279 8.65 -9.51 -9.84
CA CYS A 279 8.04 -8.23 -9.47
C CYS A 279 6.53 -8.37 -9.37
N LEU A 280 5.92 -7.81 -8.32
CA LEU A 280 4.47 -7.83 -8.08
C LEU A 280 3.92 -6.40 -8.02
N ALA A 281 2.80 -6.15 -8.70
CA ALA A 281 2.04 -4.89 -8.61
C ALA A 281 0.55 -5.11 -8.86
N GLY A 282 -0.26 -4.05 -8.74
CA GLY A 282 -1.72 -4.08 -8.69
C GLY A 282 -2.24 -4.21 -7.27
N GLY A 283 -3.52 -3.90 -7.05
CA GLY A 283 -4.13 -3.89 -5.71
C GLY A 283 -4.00 -5.21 -4.96
N VAL A 284 -4.01 -6.35 -5.66
CA VAL A 284 -3.84 -7.69 -5.05
C VAL A 284 -2.42 -7.88 -4.48
N ALA A 285 -1.40 -7.21 -5.01
CA ALA A 285 -0.04 -7.26 -4.48
C ALA A 285 0.13 -6.55 -3.10
N LEU A 286 -0.90 -5.86 -2.60
CA LEU A 286 -0.95 -5.40 -1.21
C LEU A 286 -1.18 -6.53 -0.20
N ASN A 287 -1.54 -7.75 -0.68
CA ASN A 287 -1.69 -8.95 0.14
C ASN A 287 -0.32 -9.56 0.48
N CYS A 288 0.22 -9.14 1.62
CA CYS A 288 1.56 -9.57 2.08
C CYS A 288 1.64 -11.07 2.41
N VAL A 289 0.53 -11.74 2.69
CA VAL A 289 0.49 -13.20 2.95
C VAL A 289 0.71 -13.95 1.63
N MET A 290 -0.02 -13.57 0.57
CA MET A 290 0.18 -14.10 -0.79
C MET A 290 1.62 -13.83 -1.28
N ASN A 291 2.14 -12.62 -1.08
CA ASN A 291 3.50 -12.27 -1.50
C ASN A 291 4.55 -13.20 -0.83
N SER A 292 4.40 -13.46 0.47
CA SER A 292 5.28 -14.39 1.19
C SER A 292 5.13 -15.83 0.70
N ARG A 293 3.91 -16.26 0.34
CA ARG A 293 3.68 -17.59 -0.26
C ARG A 293 4.42 -17.76 -1.58
N LEU A 294 4.42 -16.70 -2.42
CA LEU A 294 5.18 -16.68 -3.67
C LEU A 294 6.70 -16.67 -3.43
N ALA A 295 7.17 -15.83 -2.50
CA ALA A 295 8.59 -15.74 -2.14
C ALA A 295 9.15 -17.07 -1.63
N ASN A 296 8.36 -17.80 -0.82
CA ASN A 296 8.75 -19.08 -0.21
C ASN A 296 8.41 -20.31 -1.08
N SER A 297 8.01 -20.10 -2.34
CA SER A 297 7.57 -21.19 -3.23
C SER A 297 8.71 -22.09 -3.73
N GLY A 298 9.96 -21.63 -3.64
CA GLY A 298 11.11 -22.28 -4.26
C GLY A 298 11.21 -22.12 -5.78
N LEU A 299 10.25 -21.42 -6.42
CA LEU A 299 10.23 -21.19 -7.87
C LEU A 299 11.12 -20.04 -8.31
N ILE A 300 11.41 -19.11 -7.40
CA ILE A 300 12.14 -17.86 -7.63
C ILE A 300 13.10 -17.59 -6.47
N LYS A 301 14.12 -16.77 -6.71
CA LYS A 301 15.11 -16.41 -5.69
C LYS A 301 14.82 -15.03 -5.07
N ASN A 302 14.39 -14.07 -5.90
CA ASN A 302 14.19 -12.70 -5.47
C ASN A 302 12.76 -12.22 -5.78
N VAL A 303 12.14 -11.54 -4.83
CA VAL A 303 10.81 -10.93 -5.00
C VAL A 303 10.87 -9.47 -4.64
N TYR A 304 10.32 -8.64 -5.49
CA TYR A 304 10.17 -7.21 -5.26
C TYR A 304 8.70 -6.77 -5.36
N VAL A 305 8.25 -6.03 -4.37
CA VAL A 305 6.93 -5.39 -4.33
C VAL A 305 7.16 -3.92 -3.98
N PRO A 306 6.80 -2.96 -4.82
CA PRO A 306 7.04 -1.55 -4.55
C PRO A 306 6.19 -1.05 -3.35
N PRO A 307 6.59 0.02 -2.67
CA PRO A 307 5.85 0.56 -1.52
C PRO A 307 4.44 1.03 -1.90
N SER A 308 4.24 1.45 -3.13
CA SER A 308 2.96 1.82 -3.73
C SER A 308 2.58 0.82 -4.83
N ALA A 309 2.26 -0.42 -4.43
CA ALA A 309 1.92 -1.49 -5.37
C ALA A 309 0.53 -1.32 -6.01
N GLY A 310 -0.43 -0.65 -5.34
CA GLY A 310 -1.77 -0.35 -5.85
C GLY A 310 -1.81 0.81 -6.84
N ASP A 311 -3.01 1.35 -7.08
CA ASP A 311 -3.27 2.33 -8.14
C ASP A 311 -2.43 3.61 -8.03
N SER A 312 -2.15 4.11 -6.83
CA SER A 312 -1.28 5.30 -6.68
C SER A 312 0.11 5.12 -7.32
N GLY A 313 0.64 3.89 -7.34
CA GLY A 313 1.90 3.55 -8.02
C GLY A 313 1.84 3.65 -9.53
N THR A 314 0.65 3.62 -10.16
CA THR A 314 0.52 3.76 -11.61
C THR A 314 0.93 5.13 -12.11
N SER A 315 0.79 6.19 -11.28
CA SER A 315 1.34 7.52 -11.58
C SER A 315 2.85 7.47 -11.80
N MET A 316 3.57 6.79 -10.90
CA MET A 316 5.02 6.56 -11.02
C MET A 316 5.34 5.67 -12.21
N GLY A 317 4.59 4.58 -12.40
CA GLY A 317 4.81 3.63 -13.49
C GLY A 317 4.60 4.24 -14.87
N ALA A 318 3.56 5.06 -15.05
CA ALA A 318 3.34 5.78 -16.30
C ALA A 318 4.51 6.74 -16.62
N ALA A 319 4.97 7.52 -15.62
CA ALA A 319 6.10 8.41 -15.80
C ALA A 319 7.41 7.64 -16.09
N LEU A 320 7.67 6.54 -15.38
CA LEU A 320 8.83 5.67 -15.61
C LEU A 320 8.82 5.05 -17.01
N LYS A 321 7.67 4.55 -17.47
CA LYS A 321 7.55 3.98 -18.81
C LYS A 321 7.86 5.00 -19.88
N VAL A 322 7.32 6.22 -19.77
CA VAL A 322 7.59 7.32 -20.70
C VAL A 322 9.07 7.73 -20.63
N ALA A 323 9.66 7.80 -19.44
CA ALA A 323 11.08 8.11 -19.30
C ALA A 323 11.97 7.05 -19.96
N VAL A 324 11.68 5.76 -19.75
CA VAL A 324 12.43 4.65 -20.37
C VAL A 324 12.29 4.67 -21.89
N ASP A 325 11.11 4.96 -22.44
CA ASP A 325 10.88 5.10 -23.89
C ASP A 325 11.67 6.27 -24.50
N ASN A 326 12.00 7.28 -23.68
CA ASN A 326 12.87 8.40 -24.06
C ASN A 326 14.37 8.14 -23.75
N GLY A 327 14.76 6.90 -23.47
CA GLY A 327 16.16 6.48 -23.32
C GLY A 327 16.73 6.59 -21.91
N TYR A 328 15.96 7.01 -20.91
CA TYR A 328 16.44 7.05 -19.52
C TYR A 328 16.43 5.65 -18.89
N LYS A 329 17.38 5.40 -17.97
CA LYS A 329 17.50 4.13 -17.23
C LYS A 329 17.43 4.39 -15.75
N PHE A 330 16.73 3.52 -15.04
CA PHE A 330 16.61 3.56 -13.58
C PHE A 330 17.33 2.37 -12.96
N LYS A 331 18.01 2.59 -11.82
CA LYS A 331 18.82 1.58 -11.11
C LYS A 331 18.21 1.23 -9.76
N GLY A 332 16.95 0.81 -9.78
CA GLY A 332 16.22 0.45 -8.56
C GLY A 332 15.58 1.65 -7.85
N PHE A 333 14.87 1.35 -6.78
CA PHE A 333 14.13 2.32 -5.99
C PHE A 333 14.95 2.76 -4.78
N LEU A 334 15.33 4.03 -4.72
CA LEU A 334 16.26 4.53 -3.72
C LEU A 334 15.58 4.84 -2.38
N SER A 335 14.30 5.29 -2.38
CA SER A 335 13.61 5.70 -1.16
C SER A 335 12.10 5.79 -1.37
N PRO A 336 11.25 5.31 -0.41
CA PRO A 336 9.81 5.55 -0.42
C PRO A 336 9.44 6.96 0.07
N TYR A 337 10.38 7.73 0.61
CA TYR A 337 10.16 9.03 1.26
C TYR A 337 10.13 10.15 0.22
N LEU A 338 9.07 10.18 -0.61
CA LEU A 338 8.92 11.08 -1.75
C LEU A 338 7.86 12.18 -1.53
N GLY A 339 7.04 12.05 -0.48
CA GLY A 339 5.99 12.99 -0.14
C GLY A 339 6.46 14.22 0.64
N PRO A 340 5.53 15.03 1.19
CA PRO A 340 5.84 16.28 1.88
C PRO A 340 6.77 16.12 3.09
N GLY A 341 7.76 17.00 3.17
CA GLY A 341 8.66 17.16 4.30
C GLY A 341 8.58 18.57 4.89
N PHE A 342 8.97 18.72 6.15
CA PHE A 342 8.94 19.99 6.88
C PHE A 342 10.23 20.20 7.64
N THR A 343 10.78 21.40 7.54
CA THR A 343 11.96 21.81 8.32
C THR A 343 11.58 22.13 9.78
N ASP A 344 12.53 22.06 10.69
CA ASP A 344 12.31 22.46 12.09
C ASP A 344 11.79 23.90 12.22
N VAL A 345 12.19 24.80 11.31
CA VAL A 345 11.72 26.18 11.29
C VAL A 345 10.22 26.25 10.96
N GLN A 346 9.76 25.49 9.96
CA GLN A 346 8.33 25.41 9.59
C GLN A 346 7.51 24.75 10.70
N ILE A 347 8.02 23.67 11.29
CA ILE A 347 7.37 22.98 12.41
C ILE A 347 7.22 23.93 13.60
N LYS A 348 8.30 24.65 13.96
CA LYS A 348 8.26 25.63 15.05
C LYS A 348 7.24 26.74 14.79
N ALA A 349 7.22 27.27 13.57
CA ALA A 349 6.27 28.32 13.20
C ALA A 349 4.81 27.85 13.36
N ASP A 350 4.48 26.61 12.95
CA ASP A 350 3.16 26.01 13.17
C ASP A 350 2.82 25.84 14.64
N LEU A 351 3.79 25.36 15.47
CA LEU A 351 3.60 25.19 16.92
C LEU A 351 3.35 26.53 17.63
N ASP A 352 4.14 27.55 17.30
CA ASP A 352 4.00 28.89 17.86
C ASP A 352 2.67 29.55 17.47
N LEU A 353 2.29 29.44 16.19
CA LEU A 353 1.03 29.96 15.66
C LEU A 353 -0.19 29.34 16.38
N LEU A 354 -0.14 28.05 16.65
CA LEU A 354 -1.18 27.29 17.34
C LEU A 354 -1.09 27.40 18.87
N LYS A 355 -0.08 28.12 19.41
CA LYS A 355 0.19 28.29 20.83
C LYS A 355 0.35 26.96 21.57
N ILE A 356 0.93 25.96 20.90
CA ILE A 356 1.20 24.64 21.47
C ILE A 356 2.43 24.72 22.38
N LYS A 357 2.33 24.17 23.59
CA LYS A 357 3.49 23.99 24.46
C LYS A 357 4.35 22.81 23.94
N TYR A 358 5.64 23.03 23.85
CA TYR A 358 6.59 22.01 23.40
C TYR A 358 7.94 22.18 24.11
N SER A 359 8.71 21.13 24.11
CA SER A 359 10.13 21.12 24.50
C SER A 359 11.00 20.60 23.35
N LYS A 360 12.29 20.98 23.31
CA LYS A 360 13.24 20.35 22.38
C LYS A 360 13.67 19.00 22.89
N THR A 361 13.76 18.01 21.99
CA THR A 361 14.20 16.67 22.32
C THR A 361 15.10 16.08 21.25
N LYS A 362 15.85 15.03 21.61
CA LYS A 362 16.45 14.11 20.63
C LYS A 362 15.50 12.92 20.49
N PRO A 363 14.80 12.74 19.36
CA PRO A 363 13.72 11.76 19.24
C PRO A 363 14.11 10.36 19.70
N ALA A 364 15.27 9.85 19.24
CA ALA A 364 15.75 8.52 19.61
C ALA A 364 15.91 8.31 21.13
N ASN A 365 16.40 9.33 21.86
CA ASN A 365 16.57 9.24 23.32
C ASN A 365 15.22 9.23 24.04
N TYR A 366 14.32 10.13 23.67
CA TYR A 366 12.99 10.18 24.27
C TYR A 366 12.21 8.88 24.02
N ILE A 367 12.21 8.37 22.78
CA ILE A 367 11.48 7.17 22.39
C ILE A 367 12.03 5.94 23.14
N LYS A 368 13.37 5.76 23.21
CA LYS A 368 13.96 4.63 23.93
C LYS A 368 13.62 4.63 25.42
N ASP A 369 13.50 5.82 26.06
CA ASP A 369 13.22 5.95 27.48
C ASP A 369 11.73 5.77 27.82
N MET A 370 10.83 6.06 26.87
CA MET A 370 9.39 6.11 27.12
C MET A 370 8.61 4.91 26.60
N LEU A 371 9.02 4.29 25.49
CA LEU A 371 8.35 3.08 25.00
C LEU A 371 8.37 1.95 26.04
N PRO A 372 9.51 1.65 26.73
CA PRO A 372 9.55 0.61 27.75
C PRO A 372 8.65 0.87 28.96
N LYS A 373 8.24 2.12 29.18
CA LYS A 373 7.27 2.52 30.22
C LYS A 373 5.80 2.35 29.76
N GLY A 374 5.58 1.73 28.60
CA GLY A 374 4.25 1.49 28.05
C GLY A 374 3.59 2.70 27.39
N LYS A 375 4.38 3.76 27.09
CA LYS A 375 3.90 4.96 26.41
C LYS A 375 3.68 4.71 24.92
N ILE A 376 2.65 5.36 24.34
CA ILE A 376 2.32 5.32 22.93
C ILE A 376 2.72 6.67 22.33
N ILE A 377 3.65 6.65 21.37
CA ILE A 377 4.32 7.85 20.86
C ILE A 377 4.04 8.04 19.38
N GLY A 378 3.49 9.20 19.00
CA GLY A 378 3.46 9.66 17.62
C GLY A 378 4.85 10.12 17.15
N LEU A 379 5.26 9.72 15.94
CA LEU A 379 6.51 10.16 15.32
C LEU A 379 6.22 10.77 13.95
N PHE A 380 6.57 12.05 13.80
CA PHE A 380 6.47 12.81 12.57
C PHE A 380 7.84 13.42 12.24
N GLN A 381 8.48 12.93 11.17
CA GLN A 381 9.82 13.37 10.77
C GLN A 381 10.02 13.28 9.26
N GLY A 382 11.04 13.94 8.73
CA GLY A 382 11.48 13.83 7.34
C GLY A 382 10.36 13.97 6.30
N ARG A 383 10.61 13.46 5.11
CA ARG A 383 9.61 13.40 4.02
C ARG A 383 8.65 12.23 4.25
N MET A 384 7.37 12.46 3.90
CA MET A 384 6.32 11.47 4.02
C MET A 384 6.57 10.28 3.07
N GLU A 385 6.13 9.10 3.48
CA GLU A 385 6.11 7.90 2.65
C GLU A 385 5.13 8.07 1.49
N PHE A 386 5.51 7.58 0.29
CA PHE A 386 4.63 7.35 -0.85
C PHE A 386 4.23 5.87 -0.85
N GLY A 387 2.94 5.60 -0.68
CA GLY A 387 2.39 4.25 -0.58
C GLY A 387 1.48 4.04 0.64
N ALA A 388 0.95 2.82 0.74
CA ALA A 388 -0.13 2.47 1.67
C ALA A 388 0.33 2.30 3.14
N ARG A 389 1.64 2.36 3.43
CA ARG A 389 2.19 2.02 4.76
C ARG A 389 3.00 3.18 5.35
N ALA A 390 2.89 3.35 6.68
CA ALA A 390 3.82 4.19 7.42
C ALA A 390 5.11 3.40 7.68
N LEU A 391 6.23 4.00 7.32
CA LEU A 391 7.55 3.37 7.33
C LEU A 391 8.54 4.12 8.24
N GLY A 392 8.02 4.85 9.25
CA GLY A 392 8.81 5.52 10.26
C GLY A 392 8.81 7.06 10.19
N ASN A 393 8.20 7.67 9.17
CA ASN A 393 8.14 9.12 9.07
C ASN A 393 6.77 9.70 9.45
N ARG A 394 5.70 8.90 9.37
CA ARG A 394 4.35 9.23 9.80
C ARG A 394 3.78 8.06 10.60
N SER A 395 4.39 7.77 11.76
CA SER A 395 4.20 6.53 12.51
C SER A 395 3.68 6.76 13.93
N ILE A 396 3.00 5.77 14.48
CA ILE A 396 2.74 5.60 15.91
C ILE A 396 3.57 4.41 16.37
N LEU A 397 4.35 4.60 17.41
CA LEU A 397 5.28 3.62 17.97
C LEU A 397 4.81 3.15 19.33
N ALA A 398 5.02 1.86 19.66
CA ALA A 398 4.78 1.29 20.97
C ALA A 398 5.72 0.11 21.24
N ASP A 399 5.80 -0.28 22.52
CA ASP A 399 6.58 -1.44 22.95
C ASP A 399 5.87 -2.75 22.52
N PRO A 400 6.52 -3.64 21.76
CA PRO A 400 5.90 -4.88 21.29
C PRO A 400 5.78 -5.96 22.37
N ARG A 401 6.41 -5.78 23.54
CA ARG A 401 6.47 -6.77 24.63
C ARG A 401 5.19 -6.85 25.45
N ASP A 402 4.44 -5.75 25.55
CA ASP A 402 3.15 -5.73 26.29
C ASP A 402 2.06 -6.43 25.47
N PRO A 403 1.53 -7.58 25.90
CA PRO A 403 0.49 -8.29 25.16
C PRO A 403 -0.82 -7.49 25.05
N LYS A 404 -1.06 -6.54 25.97
CA LYS A 404 -2.26 -5.67 25.95
C LYS A 404 -2.09 -4.46 25.03
N MET A 405 -0.90 -4.22 24.49
CA MET A 405 -0.63 -3.04 23.64
C MET A 405 -1.46 -3.04 22.37
N LYS A 406 -1.68 -4.22 21.75
CA LYS A 406 -2.56 -4.38 20.59
C LYS A 406 -3.97 -3.87 20.89
N ASP A 407 -4.55 -4.28 22.01
CA ASP A 407 -5.91 -3.92 22.38
C ASP A 407 -6.03 -2.43 22.73
N LYS A 408 -5.04 -1.89 23.48
CA LYS A 408 -4.95 -0.44 23.75
C LYS A 408 -4.93 0.39 22.48
N LEU A 409 -4.09 0.03 21.51
CA LEU A 409 -3.97 0.75 20.24
C LEU A 409 -5.26 0.64 19.40
N ASN A 410 -5.89 -0.54 19.34
CA ASN A 410 -7.15 -0.71 18.61
C ASN A 410 -8.30 0.07 19.25
N ALA A 411 -8.42 0.05 20.58
CA ALA A 411 -9.51 0.71 21.33
C ALA A 411 -9.34 2.24 21.39
N PHE A 412 -8.15 2.75 21.75
CA PHE A 412 -7.98 4.17 22.12
C PHE A 412 -7.40 5.06 21.02
N ILE A 413 -6.86 4.45 19.96
CA ILE A 413 -6.23 5.21 18.87
C ILE A 413 -6.86 4.88 17.52
N LYS A 414 -6.96 3.59 17.20
CA LYS A 414 -7.45 3.17 15.88
C LYS A 414 -8.96 3.03 15.79
N TYR A 415 -9.67 2.90 16.91
CA TYR A 415 -11.15 2.74 16.98
C TYR A 415 -11.66 1.71 15.97
N ARG A 416 -11.04 0.50 16.00
CA ARG A 416 -11.26 -0.55 15.00
C ARG A 416 -11.37 -1.94 15.64
N GLU A 417 -11.64 -2.94 14.84
CA GLU A 417 -11.85 -4.32 15.23
C GLU A 417 -10.62 -4.87 15.99
N GLU A 418 -10.83 -5.54 17.14
CA GLU A 418 -9.78 -6.04 18.05
C GLU A 418 -8.88 -7.10 17.40
N PHE A 419 -9.42 -7.89 16.45
CA PHE A 419 -8.64 -8.92 15.76
C PHE A 419 -7.57 -8.35 14.82
N ARG A 420 -7.64 -7.08 14.44
CA ARG A 420 -6.68 -6.48 13.49
C ARG A 420 -5.28 -6.42 14.09
N PRO A 421 -4.29 -6.98 13.39
CA PRO A 421 -2.92 -7.02 13.88
C PRO A 421 -2.19 -5.68 13.68
N PHE A 422 -1.03 -5.57 14.36
CA PHE A 422 -0.04 -4.54 14.13
C PHE A 422 1.24 -5.14 13.57
N ALA A 423 2.05 -4.30 12.95
CA ALA A 423 3.29 -4.65 12.29
C ALA A 423 4.50 -4.14 13.11
N PRO A 424 5.62 -4.85 13.14
CA PRO A 424 6.86 -4.36 13.69
C PRO A 424 7.70 -3.64 12.63
N SER A 425 8.51 -2.68 13.10
CA SER A 425 9.75 -2.31 12.44
C SER A 425 10.91 -2.97 13.16
N ALA A 426 11.79 -3.63 12.44
CA ALA A 426 12.87 -4.44 12.97
C ALA A 426 14.19 -4.13 12.26
N LEU A 427 15.31 -4.19 12.99
CA LEU A 427 16.64 -4.14 12.36
C LEU A 427 16.83 -5.36 11.46
N MET A 428 17.48 -5.21 10.29
CA MET A 428 17.70 -6.33 9.36
C MET A 428 18.43 -7.54 10.00
N ARG A 429 19.21 -7.31 11.05
CA ARG A 429 19.88 -8.38 11.81
C ARG A 429 18.97 -9.20 12.74
N SER A 430 17.67 -8.89 12.82
CA SER A 430 16.70 -9.55 13.73
C SER A 430 16.31 -10.97 13.28
N LYS A 431 17.21 -11.71 12.65
CA LYS A 431 16.99 -13.08 12.15
C LYS A 431 16.64 -14.08 13.26
N ASP A 432 17.06 -13.81 14.51
CA ASP A 432 16.67 -14.63 15.67
C ASP A 432 15.21 -14.47 16.10
N TYR A 433 14.54 -13.40 15.59
CA TYR A 433 13.14 -13.11 15.88
C TYR A 433 12.21 -13.56 14.75
N PHE A 434 12.70 -13.59 13.51
CA PHE A 434 11.90 -13.85 12.32
C PHE A 434 12.61 -14.88 11.44
N LYS A 435 11.92 -15.98 11.14
CA LYS A 435 12.44 -17.06 10.32
C LYS A 435 12.69 -16.56 8.89
N ASP A 436 13.85 -16.92 8.34
CA ASP A 436 14.23 -16.64 6.94
C ASP A 436 14.02 -15.16 6.53
N LEU A 437 14.32 -14.24 7.47
CA LEU A 437 14.14 -12.80 7.26
C LEU A 437 14.96 -12.31 6.06
N ILE A 438 14.24 -11.83 5.04
CA ILE A 438 14.81 -11.15 3.87
C ILE A 438 14.53 -9.64 3.95
N PRO A 439 15.17 -8.78 3.13
CA PRO A 439 14.84 -7.37 3.05
C PRO A 439 13.35 -7.15 2.74
N SER A 440 12.65 -6.46 3.64
CA SER A 440 11.23 -6.10 3.55
C SER A 440 11.01 -4.65 3.99
N PRO A 441 11.62 -3.67 3.32
CA PRO A 441 11.61 -2.28 3.79
C PRO A 441 10.22 -1.63 3.72
N TYR A 442 9.27 -2.23 2.99
CA TYR A 442 7.95 -1.65 2.71
C TYR A 442 6.78 -2.40 3.36
N MET A 443 7.04 -3.33 4.30
CA MET A 443 5.99 -4.17 4.94
C MET A 443 5.19 -5.00 3.93
N THR A 444 5.83 -5.55 2.91
CA THR A 444 5.18 -6.29 1.82
C THR A 444 5.22 -7.80 1.99
N PHE A 445 5.82 -8.29 3.07
CA PHE A 445 5.93 -9.72 3.40
C PHE A 445 5.59 -9.99 4.87
N VAL A 446 5.17 -11.23 5.15
CA VAL A 446 5.03 -11.78 6.51
C VAL A 446 6.10 -12.86 6.75
N PHE A 447 6.51 -13.00 8.01
CA PHE A 447 7.53 -13.94 8.46
C PHE A 447 7.05 -14.69 9.70
N ASP A 448 7.42 -15.95 9.87
CA ASP A 448 7.18 -16.70 11.10
C ASP A 448 7.94 -16.06 12.26
N VAL A 449 7.29 -15.90 13.39
CA VAL A 449 7.88 -15.35 14.61
C VAL A 449 8.51 -16.47 15.42
N LEU A 450 9.81 -16.35 15.71
CA LEU A 450 10.57 -17.37 16.45
C LEU A 450 10.56 -17.13 17.97
N LYS A 451 10.45 -15.86 18.41
CA LYS A 451 10.50 -15.50 19.83
C LYS A 451 9.15 -14.94 20.32
N LYS A 452 8.62 -15.50 21.38
CA LYS A 452 7.35 -15.08 22.01
C LYS A 452 7.43 -13.75 22.80
N THR A 453 8.57 -13.05 22.72
CA THR A 453 8.81 -11.81 23.48
C THR A 453 8.19 -10.56 22.87
N ILE A 454 7.55 -10.67 21.70
CA ILE A 454 6.94 -9.56 20.95
C ILE A 454 5.45 -9.81 20.63
N PRO A 455 4.60 -10.15 21.63
CA PRO A 455 3.23 -10.57 21.40
C PRO A 455 2.35 -9.51 20.72
N ALA A 456 2.59 -8.23 20.94
CA ALA A 456 1.76 -7.15 20.37
C ALA A 456 1.86 -7.02 18.84
N VAL A 457 2.88 -7.62 18.23
CA VAL A 457 3.11 -7.60 16.77
C VAL A 457 3.12 -9.01 16.16
N THR A 458 2.74 -10.02 16.93
CA THR A 458 2.60 -11.41 16.48
C THR A 458 1.12 -11.68 16.16
N HIS A 459 0.85 -12.17 14.94
CA HIS A 459 -0.48 -12.57 14.51
C HIS A 459 -0.91 -13.89 15.15
N MET A 460 -2.20 -14.24 15.07
CA MET A 460 -2.73 -15.48 15.65
C MET A 460 -2.13 -16.76 15.03
N ASP A 461 -1.73 -16.69 13.78
CA ASP A 461 -1.04 -17.78 13.06
C ASP A 461 0.48 -17.78 13.29
N ASN A 462 0.96 -17.05 14.31
CA ASN A 462 2.37 -16.90 14.65
C ASN A 462 3.25 -16.24 13.57
N THR A 463 2.65 -15.49 12.65
CA THR A 463 3.38 -14.67 11.67
C THR A 463 3.43 -13.20 12.07
N SER A 464 4.23 -12.41 11.36
CA SER A 464 4.31 -10.95 11.52
C SER A 464 4.67 -10.26 10.21
N ARG A 465 4.04 -9.11 9.90
CA ARG A 465 4.34 -8.31 8.71
C ARG A 465 5.46 -7.31 9.02
N VAL A 466 6.69 -7.71 8.76
CA VAL A 466 7.88 -6.98 9.22
C VAL A 466 8.28 -5.88 8.22
N GLN A 467 8.60 -4.68 8.77
CA GLN A 467 9.43 -3.71 8.09
C GLN A 467 10.88 -3.93 8.50
N THR A 468 11.77 -4.27 7.58
CA THR A 468 13.22 -4.24 7.85
C THR A 468 13.75 -2.82 7.71
N VAL A 469 14.58 -2.39 8.67
CA VAL A 469 15.14 -1.04 8.73
C VAL A 469 16.66 -1.11 8.69
N GLU A 470 17.26 -0.38 7.74
CA GLU A 470 18.70 -0.24 7.55
C GLU A 470 19.12 1.24 7.55
N ASP A 471 20.37 1.51 7.91
CA ASP A 471 20.91 2.88 8.05
C ASP A 471 20.83 3.70 6.76
N ASN A 472 21.09 3.06 5.61
CA ASN A 472 21.08 3.68 4.28
C ASN A 472 19.67 4.05 3.77
N GLN A 473 18.60 3.53 4.40
CA GLN A 473 17.21 3.77 4.00
C GLN A 473 16.61 4.95 4.77
N ASN A 474 16.74 4.95 6.10
CA ASN A 474 16.23 5.98 6.99
C ASN A 474 17.07 6.04 8.28
N LYS A 475 18.12 6.84 8.25
CA LYS A 475 19.09 6.95 9.34
C LYS A 475 18.46 7.35 10.69
N TYR A 476 17.50 8.29 10.68
CA TYR A 476 16.82 8.71 11.91
C TYR A 476 16.04 7.57 12.54
N TYR A 477 15.26 6.86 11.74
CA TYR A 477 14.45 5.76 12.19
C TYR A 477 15.29 4.55 12.62
N TYR A 478 16.35 4.25 11.87
CA TYR A 478 17.33 3.24 12.24
C TYR A 478 17.97 3.54 13.60
N ASN A 479 18.42 4.77 13.83
CA ASN A 479 19.02 5.17 15.10
C ASN A 479 18.02 5.10 16.26
N THR A 480 16.74 5.42 16.01
CA THR A 480 15.67 5.29 17.02
C THR A 480 15.48 3.82 17.42
N LEU A 481 15.43 2.93 16.44
CA LEU A 481 15.27 1.49 16.67
C LEU A 481 16.49 0.90 17.37
N LYS A 482 17.70 1.30 16.98
CA LYS A 482 18.94 0.90 17.62
C LYS A 482 19.05 1.41 19.08
N ALA A 483 18.57 2.62 19.35
CA ALA A 483 18.52 3.14 20.72
C ALA A 483 17.53 2.34 21.59
N PHE A 484 16.36 2.00 21.07
CA PHE A 484 15.40 1.14 21.77
C PHE A 484 15.98 -0.26 22.05
N GLU A 485 16.67 -0.86 21.08
CA GLU A 485 17.36 -2.14 21.28
C GLU A 485 18.41 -2.04 22.38
N SER A 486 19.22 -0.97 22.43
CA SER A 486 20.24 -0.79 23.45
C SER A 486 19.67 -0.71 24.88
N GLU A 487 18.44 -0.24 25.03
CA GLU A 487 17.74 -0.14 26.31
C GLU A 487 17.04 -1.45 26.71
N THR A 488 16.48 -2.16 25.73
CA THR A 488 15.56 -3.28 25.98
C THR A 488 16.11 -4.65 25.61
N GLY A 489 17.17 -4.70 24.82
CA GLY A 489 17.67 -5.93 24.18
C GLY A 489 16.78 -6.44 23.03
N ILE A 490 15.73 -5.69 22.64
CA ILE A 490 14.76 -6.08 21.60
C ILE A 490 14.99 -5.25 20.33
N PRO A 491 15.39 -5.88 19.19
CA PRO A 491 15.75 -5.17 17.97
C PRO A 491 14.52 -4.77 17.12
N THR A 492 13.36 -4.58 17.75
CA THR A 492 12.09 -4.30 17.08
C THR A 492 11.14 -3.54 17.99
N PHE A 493 10.30 -2.69 17.42
CA PHE A 493 9.14 -2.10 18.10
C PHE A 493 7.90 -2.10 17.19
N LEU A 494 6.72 -1.92 17.77
CA LEU A 494 5.47 -1.82 17.03
C LEU A 494 5.44 -0.51 16.24
N ASN A 495 5.08 -0.60 14.95
CA ASN A 495 4.88 0.52 14.04
C ASN A 495 3.49 0.46 13.39
N THR A 496 2.74 1.54 13.50
CA THR A 496 1.47 1.72 12.78
C THR A 496 1.36 3.15 12.26
N SER A 497 0.50 3.39 11.26
CA SER A 497 0.32 4.70 10.64
C SER A 497 -0.16 5.78 11.61
N LEU A 498 0.33 7.00 11.47
CA LEU A 498 -0.13 8.16 12.24
C LEU A 498 -1.44 8.68 11.65
N ASN A 499 -2.55 8.07 12.07
CA ASN A 499 -3.93 8.42 11.74
C ASN A 499 -4.91 7.69 12.65
N VAL A 500 -6.17 8.10 12.67
CA VAL A 500 -7.30 7.37 13.27
C VAL A 500 -8.18 6.73 12.21
N LYS A 501 -9.21 5.96 12.59
CA LYS A 501 -10.13 5.27 11.66
C LYS A 501 -10.76 6.27 10.68
N GLY A 502 -10.77 5.92 9.40
CA GLY A 502 -11.38 6.71 8.33
C GLY A 502 -10.53 7.88 7.82
N GLN A 503 -9.41 8.20 8.47
CA GLN A 503 -8.51 9.26 8.02
C GLN A 503 -7.35 8.71 7.17
N PRO A 504 -6.90 9.45 6.14
CA PRO A 504 -5.59 9.23 5.53
C PRO A 504 -4.46 9.40 6.55
N ILE A 505 -3.27 8.90 6.24
CA ILE A 505 -2.06 9.18 7.03
C ILE A 505 -1.83 10.71 7.05
N VAL A 506 -1.46 11.25 8.21
CA VAL A 506 -1.23 12.70 8.38
C VAL A 506 -0.16 13.21 7.43
N CYS A 507 -0.38 14.38 6.85
CA CYS A 507 0.54 15.01 5.90
C CYS A 507 1.35 16.12 6.54
N THR A 508 0.70 17.02 7.27
CA THR A 508 1.28 18.25 7.83
C THR A 508 1.48 18.15 9.36
N PRO A 509 2.31 19.02 9.97
CA PRO A 509 2.41 19.13 11.43
C PRO A 509 1.05 19.41 12.09
N LYS A 510 0.19 20.20 11.46
CA LYS A 510 -1.17 20.48 11.95
C LYS A 510 -2.04 19.24 11.98
N ASP A 511 -2.01 18.42 10.92
CA ASP A 511 -2.72 17.13 10.90
C ASP A 511 -2.26 16.21 12.02
N ALA A 512 -0.94 16.16 12.24
CA ALA A 512 -0.33 15.34 13.29
C ALA A 512 -0.80 15.78 14.68
N LEU A 513 -0.85 17.08 14.94
CA LEU A 513 -1.38 17.65 16.19
C LEU A 513 -2.87 17.35 16.37
N MET A 514 -3.69 17.51 15.34
CA MET A 514 -5.13 17.17 15.40
C MET A 514 -5.33 15.69 15.74
N THR A 515 -4.57 14.81 15.10
CA THR A 515 -4.62 13.36 15.37
C THR A 515 -4.12 13.04 16.78
N PHE A 516 -3.07 13.71 17.24
CA PHE A 516 -2.53 13.54 18.59
C PHE A 516 -3.55 13.92 19.66
N TYR A 517 -4.08 15.14 19.62
CA TYR A 517 -5.05 15.60 20.62
C TYR A 517 -6.39 14.86 20.55
N GLY A 518 -6.79 14.37 19.36
CA GLY A 518 -8.01 13.59 19.15
C GLY A 518 -7.90 12.10 19.45
N SER A 519 -6.77 11.60 19.98
CA SER A 519 -6.55 10.17 20.24
C SER A 519 -5.92 9.91 21.60
N GLY A 520 -5.78 8.64 21.98
CA GLY A 520 -5.19 8.19 23.24
C GLY A 520 -3.65 8.13 23.25
N MET A 521 -2.92 8.78 22.33
CA MET A 521 -1.46 8.87 22.38
C MET A 521 -0.99 9.68 23.59
N ASP A 522 0.10 9.25 24.23
CA ASP A 522 0.70 9.94 25.40
C ASP A 522 1.49 11.17 24.98
N SER A 523 2.24 11.07 23.90
CA SER A 523 3.08 12.14 23.36
C SER A 523 3.23 12.04 21.85
N ILE A 524 3.68 13.13 21.24
CA ILE A 524 4.10 13.16 19.83
C ILE A 524 5.43 13.89 19.69
N VAL A 525 6.30 13.34 18.87
CA VAL A 525 7.56 13.98 18.46
C VAL A 525 7.40 14.44 17.01
N ILE A 526 7.47 15.75 16.78
CA ILE A 526 7.39 16.38 15.45
C ILE A 526 8.74 17.06 15.17
N GLY A 527 9.55 16.49 14.25
CA GLY A 527 10.94 16.90 14.09
C GLY A 527 11.72 16.72 15.41
N ASN A 528 12.29 17.81 15.91
CA ASN A 528 13.00 17.84 17.19
C ASN A 528 12.15 18.43 18.35
N TYR A 529 10.83 18.48 18.20
CA TYR A 529 9.91 19.04 19.20
C TYR A 529 9.04 17.95 19.81
N LEU A 530 9.04 17.88 21.13
CA LEU A 530 8.20 17.01 21.94
C LEU A 530 6.97 17.76 22.41
N ILE A 531 5.81 17.17 22.24
CA ILE A 531 4.52 17.63 22.74
C ILE A 531 3.91 16.50 23.58
N GLU A 532 3.50 16.84 24.79
CA GLU A 532 2.85 15.95 25.77
C GLU A 532 1.47 16.50 26.13
N LYS A 533 0.55 15.60 26.55
CA LYS A 533 -0.77 15.98 27.09
C LYS A 533 -0.68 16.35 28.55
#